data_37af9951d6862b6b276c80576e9f94a6
#
_entry.id   37af9951d6862b6b276c80576e9f94a6
#
_cell.length_a   1.000
_cell.length_b   1.000
_cell.length_c   1.000
_cell.angle_alpha   90.00
_cell.angle_beta   90.00
_cell.angle_gamma   90.00
#
_symmetry.space_group_name_H-M   'P 1'
#
loop_
_entity.id
_entity.type
_entity.pdbx_description
1 polymer ?
#
loop_
_entity_poly.entity_id
_entity_poly.type
_entity_poly.pdbx_seq_one_letter_code
_entity_poly.pdbx_strand_id
1 'polypeptide(L)'
;MRIRDIILPEDQYFLEIFCEISEKIVQASSHLTELISDMNQHRGITCQKIHQLEHESDELLRKIFARLEESLITPLEPDEIQRLAKALDDVIDIIDWVAHQICNYQLIG
;
A
#
# COMPACT_ATOMS: atom_id res chain seq x y z
N MET A 1 7.41 -22.16 17.01
CA MET A 1 8.37 -21.28 16.32
C MET A 1 7.64 -20.40 15.32
N ARG A 2 7.90 -19.12 15.37
CA ARG A 2 7.30 -18.17 14.42
C ARG A 2 8.12 -18.15 13.15
N ILE A 3 7.46 -17.84 12.04
CA ILE A 3 8.15 -17.72 10.75
C ILE A 3 9.28 -16.69 10.83
N ARG A 4 9.05 -15.56 11.51
CA ARG A 4 10.08 -14.53 11.63
C ARG A 4 11.34 -15.01 12.35
N ASP A 5 11.23 -16.03 13.19
CA ASP A 5 12.39 -16.55 13.93
C ASP A 5 13.36 -17.34 13.05
N ILE A 6 12.89 -17.80 11.87
CA ILE A 6 13.71 -18.55 10.92
C ILE A 6 14.09 -17.73 9.69
N ILE A 7 13.68 -16.46 9.65
CA ILE A 7 13.97 -15.56 8.54
C ILE A 7 15.14 -14.67 8.93
N LEU A 8 16.05 -14.44 7.99
CA LEU A 8 17.19 -13.56 8.24
C LEU A 8 16.73 -12.13 8.49
N PRO A 9 17.48 -11.36 9.30
CA PRO A 9 17.09 -9.98 9.63
C PRO A 9 16.80 -9.10 8.41
N GLU A 10 17.55 -9.29 7.34
CA GLU A 10 17.36 -8.49 6.12
C GLU A 10 16.00 -8.77 5.48
N ASP A 11 15.63 -10.05 5.39
CA ASP A 11 14.33 -10.42 4.85
C ASP A 11 13.20 -10.01 5.78
N GLN A 12 13.44 -10.09 7.07
CA GLN A 12 12.47 -9.65 8.07
C GLN A 12 12.15 -8.16 7.90
N TYR A 13 13.16 -7.35 7.60
CA TYR A 13 12.96 -5.93 7.32
C TYR A 13 11.97 -5.72 6.17
N PHE A 14 12.19 -6.42 5.05
CA PHE A 14 11.30 -6.29 3.91
C PHE A 14 9.89 -6.78 4.22
N LEU A 15 9.77 -7.91 4.92
CA LEU A 15 8.48 -8.47 5.25
C LEU A 15 7.68 -7.57 6.20
N GLU A 16 8.36 -6.90 7.12
CA GLU A 16 7.70 -5.95 8.01
C GLU A 16 7.16 -4.75 7.25
N ILE A 17 7.92 -4.24 6.28
CA ILE A 17 7.44 -3.13 5.45
C ILE A 17 6.28 -3.58 4.56
N PHE A 18 6.36 -4.77 3.99
CA PHE A 18 5.25 -5.31 3.21
C PHE A 18 3.99 -5.43 4.06
N CYS A 19 4.13 -5.82 5.31
CA CYS A 19 3.02 -5.87 6.25
C CYS A 19 2.39 -4.49 6.43
N GLU A 20 3.23 -3.47 6.63
CA GLU A 20 2.74 -2.09 6.79
C GLU A 20 2.01 -1.61 5.54
N ILE A 21 2.56 -1.90 4.35
CA ILE A 21 1.91 -1.54 3.08
C ILE A 21 0.55 -2.24 2.98
N SER A 22 0.51 -3.53 3.32
CA SER A 22 -0.73 -4.30 3.28
C SER A 22 -1.78 -3.72 4.21
N GLU A 23 -1.38 -3.25 5.37
CA GLU A 23 -2.30 -2.58 6.30
C GLU A 23 -2.87 -1.29 5.71
N LYS A 24 -2.04 -0.52 4.98
CA LYS A 24 -2.52 0.68 4.29
C LYS A 24 -3.54 0.32 3.22
N ILE A 25 -3.31 -0.77 2.49
CA ILE A 25 -4.23 -1.25 1.47
C ILE A 25 -5.57 -1.64 2.09
N VAL A 26 -5.55 -2.36 3.20
CA VAL A 26 -6.76 -2.74 3.91
C VAL A 26 -7.55 -1.51 4.34
N GLN A 27 -6.87 -0.53 4.92
CA GLN A 27 -7.51 0.72 5.36
C GLN A 27 -8.09 1.48 4.16
N ALA A 28 -7.34 1.57 3.07
CA ALA A 28 -7.82 2.24 1.87
C ALA A 28 -9.03 1.55 1.28
N SER A 29 -9.01 0.21 1.26
CA SER A 29 -10.15 -0.59 0.78
C SER A 29 -11.39 -0.36 1.62
N SER A 30 -11.23 -0.28 2.93
CA SER A 30 -12.32 -0.01 3.85
C SER A 30 -12.93 1.36 3.59
N HIS A 31 -12.09 2.37 3.39
CA HIS A 31 -12.57 3.71 3.05
C HIS A 31 -13.24 3.75 1.68
N LEU A 32 -12.74 2.97 0.73
CA LEU A 32 -13.37 2.89 -0.59
C LEU A 32 -14.77 2.29 -0.49
N THR A 33 -14.92 1.22 0.30
CA THR A 33 -16.23 0.62 0.55
C THR A 33 -17.18 1.63 1.17
N GLU A 34 -16.70 2.37 2.16
CA GLU A 34 -17.44 3.42 2.82
C GLU A 34 -17.89 4.49 1.82
N LEU A 35 -16.96 4.92 0.96
CA LEU A 35 -17.21 5.93 -0.05
C LEU A 35 -18.30 5.48 -1.02
N ILE A 36 -18.26 4.24 -1.47
CA ILE A 36 -19.23 3.70 -2.42
C ILE A 36 -20.58 3.48 -1.74
N SER A 37 -20.58 3.01 -0.51
CA SER A 37 -21.82 2.66 0.20
C SER A 37 -22.61 3.88 0.65
N ASP A 38 -21.91 4.89 1.12
CA ASP A 38 -22.54 6.01 1.81
C ASP A 38 -22.85 7.16 0.87
N MET A 39 -21.99 7.45 -0.07
CA MET A 39 -22.24 8.43 -1.13
C MET A 39 -22.66 9.79 -0.64
N ASN A 40 -22.16 10.21 0.51
CA ASN A 40 -22.73 11.38 1.15
C ASN A 40 -21.77 12.55 1.25
N GLN A 41 -22.08 13.40 2.18
CA GLN A 41 -21.45 14.69 2.46
C GLN A 41 -19.98 14.59 2.89
N HIS A 42 -19.50 13.41 3.27
CA HIS A 42 -18.11 13.23 3.73
C HIS A 42 -17.20 12.66 2.65
N ARG A 43 -17.70 12.64 1.44
CA ARG A 43 -17.01 12.04 0.30
C ARG A 43 -15.60 12.62 0.11
N GLY A 44 -15.48 13.95 0.15
CA GLY A 44 -14.19 14.60 -0.03
C GLY A 44 -13.18 14.23 1.05
N ILE A 45 -13.64 14.14 2.30
CA ILE A 45 -12.78 13.76 3.42
C ILE A 45 -12.31 12.32 3.25
N THR A 46 -13.22 11.43 2.87
CA THR A 46 -12.89 10.02 2.66
C THR A 46 -11.87 9.85 1.53
N CYS A 47 -12.04 10.59 0.44
CA CYS A 47 -11.08 10.56 -0.67
C CYS A 47 -9.70 11.06 -0.23
N GLN A 48 -9.65 12.09 0.61
CA GLN A 48 -8.37 12.58 1.14
C GLN A 48 -7.69 11.54 2.03
N LYS A 49 -8.46 10.81 2.81
CA LYS A 49 -7.90 9.74 3.64
C LYS A 49 -7.27 8.64 2.78
N ILE A 50 -7.94 8.26 1.70
CA ILE A 50 -7.42 7.26 0.77
C ILE A 50 -6.13 7.78 0.13
N HIS A 51 -6.14 9.02 -0.33
CA HIS A 51 -4.96 9.62 -0.96
C HIS A 51 -3.78 9.69 0.01
N GLN A 52 -4.05 10.00 1.27
CA GLN A 52 -3.01 10.03 2.31
C GLN A 52 -2.41 8.63 2.53
N LEU A 53 -3.24 7.59 2.53
CA LEU A 53 -2.76 6.21 2.66
C LEU A 53 -1.89 5.81 1.47
N GLU A 54 -2.24 6.25 0.26
CA GLU A 54 -1.42 6.03 -0.92
C GLU A 54 -0.05 6.69 -0.75
N HIS A 55 -0.01 7.92 -0.27
CA HIS A 55 1.24 8.61 0.01
C HIS A 55 2.10 7.89 1.04
N GLU A 56 1.49 7.42 2.12
CA GLU A 56 2.21 6.68 3.16
C GLU A 56 2.76 5.37 2.62
N SER A 57 1.98 4.70 1.76
CA SER A 57 2.43 3.48 1.10
C SER A 57 3.62 3.75 0.17
N ASP A 58 3.58 4.85 -0.56
CA ASP A 58 4.67 5.25 -1.45
C ASP A 58 5.97 5.49 -0.68
N GLU A 59 5.89 6.09 0.51
CA GLU A 59 7.06 6.28 1.36
C GLU A 59 7.66 4.95 1.82
N LEU A 60 6.79 3.99 2.16
CA LEU A 60 7.23 2.65 2.54
C LEU A 60 7.90 1.94 1.35
N LEU A 61 7.35 2.13 0.16
CA LEU A 61 7.91 1.57 -1.07
C LEU A 61 9.31 2.09 -1.32
N ARG A 62 9.53 3.37 -1.09
CA ARG A 62 10.86 3.99 -1.25
C ARG A 62 11.88 3.37 -0.31
N LYS A 63 11.46 3.04 0.92
CA LYS A 63 12.34 2.37 1.87
C LYS A 63 12.78 1.00 1.36
N ILE A 64 11.87 0.28 0.70
CA ILE A 64 12.20 -1.02 0.11
C ILE A 64 13.26 -0.85 -0.97
N PHE A 65 13.06 0.07 -1.90
CA PHE A 65 14.00 0.27 -3.00
C PHE A 65 15.36 0.78 -2.51
N ALA A 66 15.36 1.69 -1.54
CA ALA A 66 16.60 2.18 -0.95
C ALA A 66 17.39 1.05 -0.29
N ARG A 67 16.68 0.16 0.43
CA ARG A 67 17.33 -0.96 1.10
C ARG A 67 17.88 -1.97 0.11
N LEU A 68 17.18 -2.19 -1.00
CA LEU A 68 17.66 -3.09 -2.04
C LEU A 68 18.95 -2.59 -2.66
N GLU A 69 19.11 -1.29 -2.82
CA GLU A 69 20.33 -0.71 -3.35
C GLU A 69 21.52 -0.88 -2.39
N GLU A 70 21.25 -0.91 -1.08
CA GLU A 70 22.28 -1.06 -0.07
C GLU A 70 22.62 -2.51 0.24
N SER A 71 21.68 -3.42 0.03
CA SER A 71 21.87 -4.82 0.40
C SER A 71 22.75 -5.54 -0.59
N LEU A 72 23.78 -6.20 -0.07
CA LEU A 72 24.68 -6.99 -0.90
C LEU A 72 24.22 -8.43 -0.99
N ILE A 73 23.56 -8.94 0.06
CA ILE A 73 23.14 -10.33 0.12
C ILE A 73 21.76 -10.38 0.76
N THR A 74 20.83 -11.09 0.08
CA THR A 74 19.53 -11.42 0.64
C THR A 74 19.14 -12.81 0.10
N PRO A 75 18.60 -13.71 0.95
CA PRO A 75 18.05 -14.99 0.49
C PRO A 75 16.86 -14.82 -0.46
N LEU A 76 16.08 -13.76 -0.31
CA LEU A 76 15.04 -13.44 -1.26
C LEU A 76 15.66 -12.77 -2.47
N GLU A 77 15.19 -13.15 -3.65
CA GLU A 77 15.66 -12.55 -4.88
C GLU A 77 15.24 -11.08 -4.95
N PRO A 78 16.18 -10.15 -5.21
CA PRO A 78 15.81 -8.74 -5.33
C PRO A 78 14.70 -8.49 -6.34
N ASP A 79 14.68 -9.23 -7.44
CA ASP A 79 13.66 -9.10 -8.48
C ASP A 79 12.27 -9.47 -7.93
N GLU A 80 12.19 -10.47 -7.07
CA GLU A 80 10.94 -10.88 -6.46
C GLU A 80 10.43 -9.84 -5.47
N ILE A 81 11.35 -9.25 -4.70
CA ILE A 81 10.99 -8.17 -3.77
C ILE A 81 10.46 -6.98 -4.55
N GLN A 82 11.13 -6.61 -5.64
CA GLN A 82 10.69 -5.49 -6.48
C GLN A 82 9.32 -5.77 -7.10
N ARG A 83 9.10 -6.99 -7.56
CA ARG A 83 7.81 -7.36 -8.17
C ARG A 83 6.68 -7.31 -7.14
N LEU A 84 6.94 -7.81 -5.94
CA LEU A 84 5.94 -7.77 -4.87
C LEU A 84 5.63 -6.32 -4.48
N ALA A 85 6.67 -5.52 -4.32
CA ALA A 85 6.51 -4.11 -4.00
C ALA A 85 5.69 -3.38 -5.06
N LYS A 86 6.00 -3.62 -6.33
CA LYS A 86 5.28 -3.02 -7.44
C LYS A 86 3.83 -3.46 -7.49
N ALA A 87 3.57 -4.75 -7.23
CA ALA A 87 2.21 -5.27 -7.23
C ALA A 87 1.36 -4.63 -6.13
N LEU A 88 1.93 -4.48 -4.94
CA LEU A 88 1.22 -3.83 -3.84
C LEU A 88 0.95 -2.34 -4.14
N ASP A 89 1.93 -1.67 -4.74
CA ASP A 89 1.78 -0.30 -5.17
C ASP A 89 0.64 -0.15 -6.18
N ASP A 90 0.56 -1.06 -7.14
CA ASP A 90 -0.50 -1.04 -8.15
C ASP A 90 -1.88 -1.18 -7.51
N VAL A 91 -2.01 -1.99 -6.47
CA VAL A 91 -3.30 -2.17 -5.78
C VAL A 91 -3.76 -0.86 -5.15
N ILE A 92 -2.90 -0.21 -4.37
CA ILE A 92 -3.31 1.02 -3.68
C ILE A 92 -3.49 2.17 -4.67
N ASP A 93 -2.73 2.19 -5.75
CA ASP A 93 -2.89 3.19 -6.81
C ASP A 93 -4.26 3.08 -7.47
N ILE A 94 -4.72 1.85 -7.71
CA ILE A 94 -6.03 1.62 -8.29
C ILE A 94 -7.13 2.08 -7.34
N ILE A 95 -6.99 1.78 -6.06
CA ILE A 95 -7.97 2.21 -5.05
C ILE A 95 -8.06 3.74 -5.03
N ASP A 96 -6.91 4.41 -5.01
CA ASP A 96 -6.85 5.87 -5.00
C ASP A 96 -7.46 6.44 -6.28
N TRP A 97 -7.16 5.83 -7.42
CA TRP A 97 -7.71 6.27 -8.70
C TRP A 97 -9.23 6.15 -8.73
N VAL A 98 -9.77 5.02 -8.27
CA VAL A 98 -11.23 4.81 -8.22
C VAL A 98 -11.88 5.85 -7.32
N ALA A 99 -11.31 6.07 -6.14
CA ALA A 99 -11.83 7.07 -5.21
C ALA A 99 -11.83 8.47 -5.84
N HIS A 100 -10.74 8.80 -6.52
CA HIS A 100 -10.59 10.09 -7.19
C HIS A 100 -11.67 10.28 -8.26
N GLN A 101 -11.95 9.23 -9.04
CA GLN A 101 -12.99 9.28 -10.05
C GLN A 101 -14.36 9.52 -9.42
N ILE A 102 -14.66 8.82 -8.34
CA ILE A 102 -15.95 8.97 -7.65
C ILE A 102 -16.10 10.40 -7.13
N CYS A 103 -15.06 10.95 -6.52
CA CYS A 103 -15.13 12.29 -5.92
C CYS A 103 -15.18 13.38 -6.99
N ASN A 104 -14.41 13.22 -8.07
CA ASN A 104 -14.32 14.28 -9.08
C ASN A 104 -15.49 14.31 -10.04
N TYR A 105 -16.01 13.13 -10.40
CA TYR A 105 -17.07 13.06 -11.40
C TYR A 105 -18.46 12.92 -10.81
N GLN A 106 -18.54 12.78 -9.47
CA GLN A 106 -19.82 12.66 -8.80
C GLN A 106 -20.69 11.59 -9.46
N LEU A 107 -20.07 10.45 -9.72
CA LEU A 107 -20.74 9.35 -10.45
C LEU A 107 -22.06 8.95 -9.85
N ILE A 108 -22.26 9.27 -8.59
CA ILE A 108 -23.51 8.96 -7.90
C ILE A 108 -24.04 10.25 -7.35
N GLY A 109 -24.98 10.78 -8.06
CA GLY A 109 -25.55 12.07 -7.82
C GLY A 109 -26.27 12.25 -6.51
#